data_061af6acd2caca6c90030b5a0e56df34
#
_entry.id   061af6acd2caca6c90030b5a0e56df34
#
_cell.length_a   1.000
_cell.length_b   1.000
_cell.length_c   1.000
_cell.angle_alpha   90.00
_cell.angle_beta   90.00
_cell.angle_gamma   90.00
#
_symmetry.space_group_name_H-M   'P 1'
#
loop_
_entity.id
_entity.type
_entity.pdbx_description
1 polymer ?
#
loop_
_entity_poly.entity_id
_entity_poly.type
_entity_poly.pdbx_seq_one_letter_code
_entity_poly.pdbx_strand_id
1 'polypeptide(L)'
;MARCTVERLMRELGVAGAVRGKKIITTIPDGSVERAPDLLDRNFVAPAPNRCWVADFTHVSTWSGVVYVAFVVDTFSRRIVGWSAALSKETRLVLDALDMALWQRDRDEKPHQRGELIHHSDAGSQYTSFRLAEHLDAAGIAASIGSVGDAYDNALMESTIGLFKTELIKPGQPWRTLSQVELATAEWIDWYCHRRLHGEIGHIPPVEYETNYYLATTKPQVTTKI
;
A
#
# COMPACT_ATOMS: atom_id res chain seq x y z
N MET A 1 -11.35 22.29 20.35
CA MET A 1 -12.00 23.13 19.32
C MET A 1 -13.36 22.52 19.00
N ALA A 2 -14.44 23.31 18.88
CA ALA A 2 -15.76 22.75 18.58
C ALA A 2 -15.88 22.31 17.12
N ARG A 3 -16.63 21.23 16.84
CA ARG A 3 -16.85 20.68 15.50
C ARG A 3 -17.35 21.74 14.51
N CYS A 4 -18.30 22.56 14.92
CA CYS A 4 -18.86 23.65 14.10
C CYS A 4 -17.81 24.69 13.67
N THR A 5 -16.82 24.98 14.52
CA THR A 5 -15.71 25.88 14.20
C THR A 5 -14.81 25.27 13.12
N VAL A 6 -14.50 23.97 13.22
CA VAL A 6 -13.70 23.25 12.23
C VAL A 6 -14.43 23.23 10.87
N GLU A 7 -15.71 22.87 10.86
CA GLU A 7 -16.54 22.84 9.65
C GLU A 7 -16.62 24.22 8.96
N ARG A 8 -16.72 25.30 9.74
CA ARG A 8 -16.73 26.67 9.22
C ARG A 8 -15.39 27.02 8.56
N LEU A 9 -14.27 26.77 9.27
CA LEU A 9 -12.93 27.06 8.76
C LEU A 9 -12.62 26.24 7.51
N MET A 10 -12.97 24.96 7.47
CA MET A 10 -12.81 24.11 6.29
C MET A 10 -13.57 24.68 5.08
N ARG A 11 -14.81 25.15 5.31
CA ARG A 11 -15.62 25.75 4.25
C ARG A 11 -15.01 27.05 3.73
N GLU A 12 -14.53 27.93 4.62
CA GLU A 12 -13.84 29.18 4.27
C GLU A 12 -12.57 28.95 3.48
N LEU A 13 -11.85 27.85 3.76
CA LEU A 13 -10.62 27.45 3.07
C LEU A 13 -10.86 26.60 1.80
N GLY A 14 -12.12 26.31 1.45
CA GLY A 14 -12.46 25.44 0.33
C GLY A 14 -12.05 23.97 0.54
N VAL A 15 -11.81 23.54 1.79
CA VAL A 15 -11.40 22.18 2.13
C VAL A 15 -12.63 21.32 2.42
N ALA A 16 -12.78 20.19 1.74
CA ALA A 16 -13.85 19.22 1.97
C ALA A 16 -13.27 17.85 2.35
N GLY A 17 -13.93 17.16 3.28
CA GLY A 17 -13.61 15.79 3.64
C GLY A 17 -14.04 14.79 2.56
N ALA A 18 -13.21 13.79 2.26
CA ALA A 18 -13.58 12.70 1.36
C ALA A 18 -14.44 11.66 2.09
N VAL A 19 -15.52 11.19 1.43
CA VAL A 19 -16.47 10.22 2.01
C VAL A 19 -16.34 8.87 1.28
N ARG A 20 -16.14 7.78 2.03
CA ARG A 20 -16.12 6.41 1.51
C ARG A 20 -17.52 5.97 1.03
N GLY A 21 -17.57 5.29 -0.13
CA GLY A 21 -18.81 4.67 -0.63
C GLY A 21 -19.06 3.29 -0.02
N LYS A 22 -20.21 2.67 -0.39
CA LYS A 22 -20.52 1.29 0.00
C LYS A 22 -19.55 0.30 -0.65
N LYS A 23 -19.17 -0.77 0.10
CA LYS A 23 -18.34 -1.88 -0.37
C LYS A 23 -19.15 -2.76 -1.34
N ILE A 24 -18.58 -3.10 -2.48
CA ILE A 24 -19.13 -4.06 -3.45
C ILE A 24 -18.23 -5.30 -3.41
N ILE A 25 -18.79 -6.50 -3.18
CA ILE A 25 -18.07 -7.77 -3.20
C ILE A 25 -18.03 -8.24 -4.66
N THR A 26 -16.82 -8.41 -5.22
CA THR A 26 -16.61 -8.75 -6.65
C THR A 26 -15.90 -10.08 -6.87
N THR A 27 -15.51 -10.82 -5.80
CA THR A 27 -14.70 -12.03 -5.91
C THR A 27 -15.38 -13.22 -5.22
N ILE A 28 -15.39 -14.38 -5.88
CA ILE A 28 -15.80 -15.68 -5.32
C ILE A 28 -14.50 -16.49 -5.08
N PRO A 29 -14.22 -16.95 -3.83
CA PRO A 29 -12.99 -17.67 -3.52
C PRO A 29 -12.94 -19.07 -4.16
N ASP A 30 -11.77 -19.47 -4.69
CA ASP A 30 -11.47 -20.84 -5.08
C ASP A 30 -10.69 -21.56 -3.95
N GLY A 31 -11.26 -22.67 -3.43
CA GLY A 31 -10.71 -23.41 -2.30
C GLY A 31 -9.71 -24.53 -2.66
N SER A 32 -9.37 -24.74 -3.94
CA SER A 32 -8.64 -25.91 -4.42
C SER A 32 -7.11 -25.73 -4.57
N VAL A 33 -6.56 -24.53 -4.37
CA VAL A 33 -5.12 -24.24 -4.59
C VAL A 33 -4.38 -24.23 -3.26
N GLU A 34 -3.25 -24.98 -3.17
CA GLU A 34 -2.32 -24.91 -2.05
C GLU A 34 -1.69 -23.51 -1.96
N ARG A 35 -1.77 -22.87 -0.81
CA ARG A 35 -1.40 -21.46 -0.60
C ARG A 35 -0.32 -21.35 0.46
N ALA A 36 0.48 -20.26 0.39
CA ALA A 36 1.37 -19.90 1.48
C ALA A 36 0.56 -19.65 2.77
N PRO A 37 1.11 -20.02 3.94
CA PRO A 37 0.42 -19.82 5.21
C PRO A 37 0.26 -18.33 5.51
N ASP A 38 -0.74 -17.97 6.31
CA ASP A 38 -0.82 -16.65 6.91
C ASP A 38 0.24 -16.52 8.01
N LEU A 39 1.21 -15.63 7.78
CA LEU A 39 2.31 -15.35 8.71
C LEU A 39 2.05 -14.12 9.58
N LEU A 40 0.99 -13.36 9.31
CA LEU A 40 0.72 -12.11 10.02
C LEU A 40 -0.29 -12.25 11.16
N ASP A 41 -1.21 -13.20 11.08
CA ASP A 41 -2.29 -13.38 12.06
C ASP A 41 -2.94 -12.04 12.45
N ARG A 42 -3.29 -11.23 11.45
CA ARG A 42 -3.90 -9.88 11.58
C ARG A 42 -3.00 -8.82 12.26
N ASN A 43 -1.74 -9.12 12.50
CA ASN A 43 -0.81 -8.15 13.06
C ASN A 43 -0.11 -7.35 11.96
N PHE A 44 -0.72 -6.23 11.55
CA PHE A 44 -0.17 -5.31 10.54
C PHE A 44 0.72 -4.22 11.15
N VAL A 45 1.33 -4.47 12.30
CA VAL A 45 2.27 -3.55 12.96
C VAL A 45 3.67 -4.15 12.90
N ALA A 46 4.50 -3.61 12.01
CA ALA A 46 5.90 -4.00 11.94
C ALA A 46 6.76 -3.17 12.91
N PRO A 47 7.83 -3.74 13.50
CA PRO A 47 8.72 -3.03 14.40
C PRO A 47 9.70 -2.08 13.69
N ALA A 48 9.86 -2.24 12.38
CA ALA A 48 10.81 -1.49 11.55
C ALA A 48 10.35 -1.47 10.08
N PRO A 49 10.86 -0.54 9.25
CA PRO A 49 10.67 -0.59 7.81
C PRO A 49 11.19 -1.90 7.21
N ASN A 50 10.59 -2.33 6.10
CA ASN A 50 10.98 -3.54 5.35
C ASN A 50 10.92 -4.86 6.17
N ARG A 51 9.99 -4.94 7.13
CA ARG A 51 9.68 -6.19 7.84
C ARG A 51 8.42 -6.85 7.32
N CYS A 52 7.46 -6.05 6.91
CA CYS A 52 6.23 -6.54 6.33
C CYS A 52 5.70 -5.55 5.28
N TRP A 53 5.50 -6.05 4.08
CA TRP A 53 4.78 -5.36 3.02
C TRP A 53 3.43 -6.03 2.80
N VAL A 54 2.40 -5.22 2.62
CA VAL A 54 1.07 -5.68 2.21
C VAL A 54 0.80 -5.22 0.79
N ALA A 55 0.19 -6.09 0.00
CA ALA A 55 -0.11 -5.82 -1.40
C ALA A 55 -1.56 -6.14 -1.74
N ASP A 56 -2.13 -5.31 -2.60
CA ASP A 56 -3.44 -5.53 -3.20
C ASP A 56 -3.56 -4.67 -4.46
N PHE A 57 -4.59 -4.93 -5.28
CA PHE A 57 -4.88 -4.12 -6.44
C PHE A 57 -6.34 -3.70 -6.49
N THR A 58 -6.60 -2.64 -7.21
CA THR A 58 -7.95 -2.14 -7.43
C THR A 58 -8.19 -1.86 -8.91
N HIS A 59 -9.41 -1.50 -9.26
CA HIS A 59 -9.77 -1.11 -10.61
C HIS A 59 -10.34 0.31 -10.68
N VAL A 60 -10.10 0.97 -11.82
CA VAL A 60 -10.57 2.29 -12.18
C VAL A 60 -11.29 2.19 -13.53
N SER A 61 -12.55 2.57 -13.60
CA SER A 61 -13.28 2.63 -14.85
C SER A 61 -12.85 3.85 -15.65
N THR A 62 -12.49 3.65 -16.92
CA THR A 62 -12.13 4.71 -17.86
C THR A 62 -12.96 4.58 -19.13
N TRP A 63 -12.92 5.60 -20.00
CA TRP A 63 -13.60 5.51 -21.30
C TRP A 63 -12.97 4.48 -22.24
N SER A 64 -11.67 4.19 -22.08
CA SER A 64 -10.96 3.19 -22.87
C SER A 64 -10.99 1.78 -22.26
N GLY A 65 -11.76 1.57 -21.19
CA GLY A 65 -11.88 0.28 -20.51
C GLY A 65 -11.52 0.37 -19.02
N VAL A 66 -11.23 -0.79 -18.42
CA VAL A 66 -10.86 -0.87 -17.00
C VAL A 66 -9.34 -0.81 -16.86
N VAL A 67 -8.86 0.08 -16.00
CA VAL A 67 -7.46 0.14 -15.57
C VAL A 67 -7.35 -0.51 -14.20
N TYR A 68 -6.39 -1.39 -14.01
CA TYR A 68 -6.05 -2.01 -12.73
C TYR A 68 -4.82 -1.31 -12.15
N VAL A 69 -4.83 -1.04 -10.85
CA VAL A 69 -3.71 -0.40 -10.14
C VAL A 69 -3.36 -1.25 -8.94
N ALA A 70 -2.14 -1.78 -8.90
CA ALA A 70 -1.59 -2.55 -7.78
C ALA A 70 -0.71 -1.65 -6.90
N PHE A 71 -0.71 -1.91 -5.61
CA PHE A 71 0.09 -1.21 -4.62
C PHE A 71 0.83 -2.21 -3.73
N VAL A 72 2.02 -1.82 -3.30
CA VAL A 72 2.79 -2.46 -2.22
C VAL A 72 3.03 -1.40 -1.15
N VAL A 73 2.64 -1.69 0.09
CA VAL A 73 2.68 -0.75 1.21
C VAL A 73 3.48 -1.33 2.37
N ASP A 74 4.43 -0.58 2.87
CA ASP A 74 5.17 -0.92 4.10
C ASP A 74 4.28 -0.71 5.32
N THR A 75 4.10 -1.76 6.14
CA THR A 75 3.18 -1.73 7.27
C THR A 75 3.68 -0.87 8.43
N PHE A 76 5.01 -0.66 8.56
CA PHE A 76 5.58 0.19 9.58
C PHE A 76 5.27 1.67 9.34
N SER A 77 5.57 2.15 8.14
CA SER A 77 5.49 3.58 7.82
C SER A 77 4.21 3.98 7.09
N ARG A 78 3.43 3.01 6.60
CA ARG A 78 2.31 3.25 5.66
C ARG A 78 2.75 3.77 4.29
N ARG A 79 4.07 3.79 4.01
CA ARG A 79 4.62 4.24 2.74
C ARG A 79 4.23 3.29 1.61
N ILE A 80 3.71 3.82 0.52
CA ILE A 80 3.57 3.08 -0.73
C ILE A 80 4.97 2.97 -1.33
N VAL A 81 5.54 1.76 -1.33
CA VAL A 81 6.91 1.50 -1.77
C VAL A 81 6.98 1.04 -3.21
N GLY A 82 5.86 0.52 -3.75
CA GLY A 82 5.76 0.13 -5.15
C GLY A 82 4.32 0.20 -5.63
N TRP A 83 4.16 0.39 -6.93
CA TRP A 83 2.86 0.37 -7.59
C TRP A 83 3.01 0.10 -9.09
N SER A 84 1.93 -0.32 -9.72
CA SER A 84 1.86 -0.50 -11.16
C SER A 84 0.44 -0.29 -11.65
N ALA A 85 0.26 0.14 -12.91
CA ALA A 85 -1.05 0.25 -13.53
C ALA A 85 -1.06 -0.44 -14.90
N ALA A 86 -2.14 -1.16 -15.23
CA ALA A 86 -2.27 -1.87 -16.49
C ALA A 86 -3.74 -2.02 -16.93
N LEU A 87 -3.96 -2.35 -18.20
CA LEU A 87 -5.29 -2.69 -18.73
C LEU A 87 -5.70 -4.14 -18.43
N SER A 88 -4.79 -4.95 -17.90
CA SER A 88 -5.01 -6.36 -17.56
C SER A 88 -4.64 -6.60 -16.09
N LYS A 89 -5.42 -7.45 -15.41
CA LYS A 89 -5.14 -7.89 -14.04
C LYS A 89 -4.33 -9.20 -13.99
N GLU A 90 -3.41 -9.39 -14.92
CA GLU A 90 -2.51 -10.54 -14.93
C GLU A 90 -1.44 -10.46 -13.83
N THR A 91 -0.77 -11.57 -13.55
CA THR A 91 0.33 -11.64 -12.58
C THR A 91 1.42 -10.58 -12.84
N ARG A 92 1.61 -10.17 -14.09
CA ARG A 92 2.57 -9.12 -14.47
C ARG A 92 2.32 -7.80 -13.71
N LEU A 93 1.05 -7.42 -13.50
CA LEU A 93 0.69 -6.21 -12.76
C LEU A 93 1.28 -6.21 -11.34
N VAL A 94 1.15 -7.34 -10.62
CA VAL A 94 1.64 -7.43 -9.23
C VAL A 94 3.15 -7.61 -9.17
N LEU A 95 3.76 -8.26 -10.17
CA LEU A 95 5.21 -8.35 -10.31
C LEU A 95 5.85 -6.98 -10.54
N ASP A 96 5.32 -6.18 -11.47
CA ASP A 96 5.82 -4.83 -11.76
C ASP A 96 5.73 -3.92 -10.52
N ALA A 97 4.67 -4.05 -9.70
CA ALA A 97 4.56 -3.32 -8.44
C ALA A 97 5.61 -3.76 -7.41
N LEU A 98 5.90 -5.07 -7.32
CA LEU A 98 6.94 -5.61 -6.45
C LEU A 98 8.34 -5.20 -6.91
N ASP A 99 8.62 -5.30 -8.21
CA ASP A 99 9.90 -4.85 -8.80
C ASP A 99 10.16 -3.37 -8.52
N MET A 100 9.12 -2.54 -8.66
CA MET A 100 9.23 -1.12 -8.32
C MET A 100 9.54 -0.93 -6.83
N ALA A 101 8.92 -1.72 -5.93
CA ALA A 101 9.19 -1.63 -4.49
C ALA A 101 10.64 -1.98 -4.16
N LEU A 102 11.17 -3.06 -4.73
CA LEU A 102 12.56 -3.47 -4.57
C LEU A 102 13.52 -2.40 -5.09
N TRP A 103 13.30 -1.94 -6.34
CA TRP A 103 14.11 -0.89 -6.94
C TRP A 103 14.09 0.43 -6.14
N GLN A 104 12.93 0.84 -5.63
CA GLN A 104 12.80 2.04 -4.81
C GLN A 104 13.62 1.93 -3.53
N ARG A 105 13.57 0.77 -2.85
CA ARG A 105 14.32 0.55 -1.62
C ARG A 105 15.83 0.50 -1.85
N ASP A 106 16.27 -0.12 -2.95
CA ASP A 106 17.68 -0.12 -3.35
C ASP A 106 18.16 1.30 -3.66
N ARG A 107 17.39 2.07 -4.43
CA ARG A 107 17.72 3.47 -4.76
C ARG A 107 17.79 4.37 -3.52
N ASP A 108 16.95 4.14 -2.52
CA ASP A 108 16.95 4.89 -1.28
C ASP A 108 18.07 4.42 -0.32
N GLU A 109 18.92 3.47 -0.73
CA GLU A 109 19.95 2.84 0.11
C GLU A 109 19.38 2.18 1.37
N LYS A 110 18.17 1.67 1.27
CA LYS A 110 17.40 1.02 2.35
C LYS A 110 16.86 -0.34 1.88
N PRO A 111 17.69 -1.23 1.30
CA PRO A 111 17.21 -2.53 0.85
C PRO A 111 16.64 -3.35 1.99
N HIS A 112 15.73 -4.26 1.68
CA HIS A 112 15.28 -5.26 2.66
C HIS A 112 16.39 -6.27 2.94
N GLN A 113 16.35 -6.87 4.13
CA GLN A 113 17.25 -7.98 4.46
C GLN A 113 16.61 -9.30 4.04
N ARG A 114 17.36 -10.15 3.33
CA ARG A 114 16.87 -11.46 2.89
C ARG A 114 16.40 -12.30 4.08
N GLY A 115 15.22 -12.88 3.96
CA GLY A 115 14.60 -13.71 5.00
C GLY A 115 13.91 -12.94 6.13
N GLU A 116 13.93 -11.62 6.15
CA GLU A 116 13.31 -10.82 7.21
C GLU A 116 12.05 -10.07 6.73
N LEU A 117 11.85 -9.95 5.42
CA LEU A 117 10.68 -9.31 4.85
C LEU A 117 9.59 -10.34 4.55
N ILE A 118 8.39 -10.05 4.99
CA ILE A 118 7.16 -10.77 4.64
C ILE A 118 6.40 -9.94 3.61
N HIS A 119 5.99 -10.57 2.50
CA HIS A 119 5.05 -10.01 1.54
C HIS A 119 3.69 -10.67 1.75
N HIS A 120 2.73 -9.93 2.25
CA HIS A 120 1.37 -10.39 2.53
C HIS A 120 0.37 -9.85 1.51
N SER A 121 -0.52 -10.71 1.05
CA SER A 121 -1.59 -10.36 0.11
C SER A 121 -2.86 -11.15 0.39
N ASP A 122 -3.95 -10.77 -0.28
CA ASP A 122 -5.15 -11.58 -0.29
C ASP A 122 -4.96 -12.88 -1.10
N ALA A 123 -5.96 -13.75 -1.05
CA ALA A 123 -5.95 -15.04 -1.76
C ALA A 123 -6.33 -14.90 -3.25
N GLY A 124 -6.11 -13.76 -3.88
CA GLY A 124 -6.37 -13.53 -5.30
C GLY A 124 -5.49 -14.37 -6.23
N SER A 125 -6.01 -14.75 -7.41
CA SER A 125 -5.28 -15.61 -8.37
C SER A 125 -3.94 -15.04 -8.84
N GLN A 126 -3.78 -13.72 -8.82
CA GLN A 126 -2.54 -13.03 -9.16
C GLN A 126 -1.46 -13.27 -8.10
N TYR A 127 -1.86 -13.27 -6.83
CA TYR A 127 -0.98 -13.45 -5.68
C TYR A 127 -0.69 -14.90 -5.35
N THR A 128 -1.51 -15.84 -5.82
CA THR A 128 -1.27 -17.28 -5.69
C THR A 128 -0.52 -17.87 -6.88
N SER A 129 -0.05 -17.03 -7.82
CA SER A 129 0.65 -17.49 -9.01
C SER A 129 2.04 -18.01 -8.69
N PHE A 130 2.44 -19.09 -9.37
CA PHE A 130 3.80 -19.66 -9.25
C PHE A 130 4.90 -18.63 -9.57
N ARG A 131 4.69 -17.76 -10.55
CA ARG A 131 5.65 -16.71 -10.93
C ARG A 131 5.91 -15.71 -9.80
N LEU A 132 4.87 -15.31 -9.06
CA LEU A 132 5.07 -14.42 -7.91
C LEU A 132 5.81 -15.14 -6.79
N ALA A 133 5.49 -16.41 -6.53
CA ALA A 133 6.16 -17.21 -5.51
C ALA A 133 7.67 -17.37 -5.84
N GLU A 134 8.02 -17.70 -7.09
CA GLU A 134 9.42 -17.75 -7.53
C GLU A 134 10.14 -16.41 -7.38
N HIS A 135 9.47 -15.31 -7.71
CA HIS A 135 10.05 -13.96 -7.63
C HIS A 135 10.32 -13.56 -6.17
N LEU A 136 9.39 -13.84 -5.26
CA LEU A 136 9.55 -13.61 -3.83
C LEU A 136 10.70 -14.46 -3.25
N ASP A 137 10.76 -15.74 -3.61
CA ASP A 137 11.83 -16.66 -3.16
C ASP A 137 13.21 -16.18 -3.66
N ALA A 138 13.32 -15.82 -4.94
CA ALA A 138 14.54 -15.27 -5.53
C ALA A 138 15.02 -14.00 -4.81
N ALA A 139 14.09 -13.13 -4.39
CA ALA A 139 14.37 -11.94 -3.59
C ALA A 139 14.64 -12.26 -2.11
N GLY A 140 14.38 -13.48 -1.64
CA GLY A 140 14.48 -13.88 -0.23
C GLY A 140 13.40 -13.25 0.64
N ILE A 141 12.18 -13.13 0.10
CA ILE A 141 10.99 -12.57 0.76
C ILE A 141 10.04 -13.71 1.08
N ALA A 142 9.56 -13.78 2.32
CA ALA A 142 8.58 -14.77 2.73
C ALA A 142 7.19 -14.40 2.20
N ALA A 143 6.56 -15.33 1.47
CA ALA A 143 5.17 -15.15 1.03
C ALA A 143 4.20 -15.45 2.18
N SER A 144 3.18 -14.60 2.32
CA SER A 144 2.07 -14.77 3.27
C SER A 144 0.76 -14.46 2.56
N ILE A 145 -0.25 -15.31 2.74
CA ILE A 145 -1.55 -15.14 2.11
C ILE A 145 -2.63 -15.20 3.19
N GLY A 146 -3.48 -14.17 3.21
CA GLY A 146 -4.59 -14.09 4.14
C GLY A 146 -5.64 -15.18 3.93
N SER A 147 -6.46 -15.42 4.94
CA SER A 147 -7.54 -16.42 4.89
C SER A 147 -8.63 -16.01 3.88
N VAL A 148 -9.29 -17.02 3.30
CA VAL A 148 -10.32 -16.78 2.29
C VAL A 148 -11.58 -16.21 2.95
N GLY A 149 -11.96 -14.99 2.56
CA GLY A 149 -13.23 -14.37 2.96
C GLY A 149 -13.17 -13.58 4.26
N ASP A 150 -12.02 -13.43 4.90
CA ASP A 150 -11.87 -12.56 6.05
C ASP A 150 -11.44 -11.14 5.62
N ALA A 151 -12.35 -10.18 5.82
CA ALA A 151 -12.11 -8.78 5.45
C ALA A 151 -11.04 -8.10 6.34
N TYR A 152 -10.67 -8.70 7.45
CA TYR A 152 -9.66 -8.15 8.37
C TYR A 152 -8.23 -8.49 7.98
N ASP A 153 -8.04 -9.54 7.16
CA ASP A 153 -6.72 -10.03 6.76
C ASP A 153 -5.96 -9.08 5.83
N ASN A 154 -6.60 -8.05 5.27
CA ASN A 154 -5.96 -7.02 4.46
C ASN A 154 -6.49 -5.60 4.76
N ALA A 155 -6.86 -5.33 6.02
CA ALA A 155 -7.50 -4.08 6.44
C ALA A 155 -6.67 -2.82 6.09
N LEU A 156 -5.33 -2.91 6.11
CA LEU A 156 -4.45 -1.82 5.73
C LEU A 156 -4.60 -1.50 4.24
N MET A 157 -4.61 -2.51 3.36
CA MET A 157 -4.77 -2.28 1.92
C MET A 157 -6.19 -1.80 1.59
N GLU A 158 -7.22 -2.34 2.24
CA GLU A 158 -8.58 -1.80 2.11
C GLU A 158 -8.65 -0.31 2.48
N SER A 159 -7.94 0.08 3.53
CA SER A 159 -7.82 1.48 3.95
C SER A 159 -7.11 2.32 2.88
N THR A 160 -5.95 1.88 2.41
CA THR A 160 -5.12 2.60 1.41
C THR A 160 -5.88 2.74 0.07
N ILE A 161 -6.46 1.66 -0.43
CA ILE A 161 -7.29 1.68 -1.64
C ILE A 161 -8.54 2.56 -1.46
N GLY A 162 -9.13 2.54 -0.26
CA GLY A 162 -10.24 3.43 0.09
C GLY A 162 -9.86 4.90 0.00
N LEU A 163 -8.67 5.28 0.48
CA LEU A 163 -8.12 6.64 0.34
C LEU A 163 -7.86 6.98 -1.12
N PHE A 164 -7.14 6.14 -1.86
CA PHE A 164 -6.91 6.31 -3.29
C PHE A 164 -8.21 6.59 -4.06
N LYS A 165 -9.23 5.77 -3.83
CA LYS A 165 -10.53 5.94 -4.49
C LYS A 165 -11.24 7.23 -4.10
N THR A 166 -11.20 7.63 -2.82
CA THR A 166 -11.95 8.79 -2.34
C THR A 166 -11.23 10.11 -2.54
N GLU A 167 -9.91 10.12 -2.49
CA GLU A 167 -9.09 11.32 -2.59
C GLU A 167 -8.71 11.64 -4.05
N LEU A 168 -8.51 10.60 -4.90
CA LEU A 168 -8.09 10.78 -6.28
C LEU A 168 -9.18 10.36 -7.28
N ILE A 169 -9.64 9.09 -7.23
CA ILE A 169 -10.38 8.53 -8.35
C ILE A 169 -11.77 9.14 -8.49
N LYS A 170 -12.52 9.29 -7.40
CA LYS A 170 -13.87 9.87 -7.44
C LYS A 170 -13.87 11.36 -7.81
N PRO A 171 -12.99 12.21 -7.23
CA PRO A 171 -12.94 13.63 -7.60
C PRO A 171 -12.45 13.86 -9.03
N GLY A 172 -11.54 13.01 -9.54
CA GLY A 172 -10.92 13.15 -10.86
C GLY A 172 -11.75 12.65 -12.04
N GLN A 173 -12.94 12.10 -11.81
CA GLN A 173 -13.80 11.60 -12.91
C GLN A 173 -14.27 12.72 -13.85
N PRO A 174 -14.48 12.38 -15.14
CA PRO A 174 -14.32 11.07 -15.77
C PRO A 174 -12.88 10.78 -16.23
N TRP A 175 -12.39 9.58 -15.95
CA TRP A 175 -11.09 9.10 -16.43
C TRP A 175 -11.19 8.64 -17.89
N ARG A 176 -10.18 8.93 -18.72
CA ARG A 176 -10.22 8.64 -20.17
C ARG A 176 -9.33 7.47 -20.56
N THR A 177 -8.07 7.45 -20.09
CA THR A 177 -7.03 6.50 -20.54
C THR A 177 -6.21 5.97 -19.37
N LEU A 178 -5.46 4.87 -19.63
CA LEU A 178 -4.46 4.34 -18.72
C LEU A 178 -3.44 5.42 -18.31
N SER A 179 -2.85 6.12 -19.29
CA SER A 179 -1.81 7.13 -19.01
C SER A 179 -2.30 8.28 -18.12
N GLN A 180 -3.55 8.66 -18.23
CA GLN A 180 -4.14 9.66 -17.35
C GLN A 180 -4.23 9.14 -15.90
N VAL A 181 -4.64 7.88 -15.72
CA VAL A 181 -4.71 7.23 -14.41
C VAL A 181 -3.31 7.06 -13.83
N GLU A 182 -2.33 6.63 -14.64
CA GLU A 182 -0.93 6.47 -14.22
C GLU A 182 -0.34 7.77 -13.70
N LEU A 183 -0.43 8.85 -14.48
CA LEU A 183 0.12 10.14 -14.09
C LEU A 183 -0.51 10.63 -12.77
N ALA A 184 -1.82 10.61 -12.69
CA ALA A 184 -2.54 11.06 -11.50
C ALA A 184 -2.24 10.16 -10.29
N THR A 185 -2.06 8.85 -10.50
CA THR A 185 -1.65 7.92 -9.43
C THR A 185 -0.25 8.24 -8.92
N ALA A 186 0.71 8.51 -9.83
CA ALA A 186 2.07 8.90 -9.45
C ALA A 186 2.08 10.19 -8.60
N GLU A 187 1.33 11.22 -9.02
CA GLU A 187 1.19 12.48 -8.28
C GLU A 187 0.53 12.28 -6.91
N TRP A 188 -0.51 11.44 -6.84
CA TRP A 188 -1.19 11.14 -5.59
C TRP A 188 -0.27 10.36 -4.63
N ILE A 189 0.51 9.39 -5.12
CA ILE A 189 1.47 8.62 -4.31
C ILE A 189 2.57 9.53 -3.76
N ASP A 190 3.10 10.44 -4.59
CA ASP A 190 4.07 11.44 -4.13
C ASP A 190 3.47 12.28 -2.99
N TRP A 191 2.28 12.82 -3.18
CA TRP A 191 1.59 13.57 -2.14
C TRP A 191 1.28 12.73 -0.91
N TYR A 192 0.79 11.49 -1.08
CA TYR A 192 0.48 10.55 -0.01
C TYR A 192 1.70 10.24 0.85
N CYS A 193 2.85 10.00 0.24
CA CYS A 193 4.08 9.61 0.91
C CYS A 193 4.82 10.79 1.56
N HIS A 194 4.77 12.01 0.95
CA HIS A 194 5.61 13.13 1.37
C HIS A 194 4.85 14.28 2.05
N ARG A 195 3.53 14.36 1.92
CA ARG A 195 2.75 15.52 2.40
C ARG A 195 1.52 15.14 3.20
N ARG A 196 0.87 14.03 2.87
CA ARG A 196 -0.33 13.61 3.56
C ARG A 196 -0.02 13.22 5.00
N LEU A 197 -0.78 13.77 5.95
CA LEU A 197 -0.66 13.43 7.37
C LEU A 197 -1.45 12.16 7.70
N HIS A 198 -0.82 11.23 8.41
CA HIS A 198 -1.39 9.94 8.77
C HIS A 198 -1.54 9.81 10.29
N GLY A 199 -2.78 9.67 10.76
CA GLY A 199 -3.09 9.62 12.21
C GLY A 199 -2.39 8.46 12.93
N GLU A 200 -2.32 7.29 12.29
CA GLU A 200 -1.73 6.06 12.86
C GLU A 200 -0.22 6.17 13.13
N ILE A 201 0.48 7.08 12.47
CA ILE A 201 1.91 7.30 12.62
C ILE A 201 2.25 8.69 13.19
N GLY A 202 1.31 9.29 13.94
CA GLY A 202 1.56 10.54 14.65
C GLY A 202 1.31 11.81 13.86
N HIS A 203 0.44 11.77 12.85
CA HIS A 203 0.08 12.93 11.99
C HIS A 203 1.28 13.52 11.23
N ILE A 204 2.18 12.66 10.76
CA ILE A 204 3.29 13.02 9.86
C ILE A 204 3.22 12.19 8.58
N PRO A 205 3.92 12.60 7.49
CA PRO A 205 3.99 11.82 6.27
C PRO A 205 4.80 10.52 6.44
N PRO A 206 4.48 9.47 5.66
CA PRO A 206 5.18 8.18 5.69
C PRO A 206 6.71 8.27 5.55
N VAL A 207 7.19 9.08 4.61
CA VAL A 207 8.65 9.25 4.37
C VAL A 207 9.33 9.95 5.55
N GLU A 208 8.67 10.93 6.16
CA GLU A 208 9.18 11.61 7.36
C GLU A 208 9.25 10.65 8.54
N TYR A 209 8.22 9.80 8.72
CA TYR A 209 8.19 8.77 9.77
C TYR A 209 9.35 7.79 9.63
N GLU A 210 9.62 7.27 8.42
CA GLU A 210 10.77 6.40 8.15
C GLU A 210 12.10 7.12 8.39
N THR A 211 12.22 8.36 7.95
CA THR A 211 13.44 9.16 8.15
C THR A 211 13.76 9.33 9.62
N ASN A 212 12.76 9.63 10.44
CA ASN A 212 12.91 9.75 11.89
C ASN A 212 13.36 8.43 12.54
N TYR A 213 12.82 7.29 12.07
CA TYR A 213 13.25 5.96 12.53
C TYR A 213 14.74 5.72 12.24
N TYR A 214 15.19 5.94 11.00
CA TYR A 214 16.58 5.73 10.62
C TYR A 214 17.53 6.68 11.35
N LEU A 215 17.16 7.95 11.52
CA LEU A 215 17.94 8.91 12.31
C LEU A 215 18.08 8.49 13.78
N ALA A 216 17.02 7.93 14.37
CA ALA A 216 17.07 7.45 15.76
C ALA A 216 17.94 6.20 15.92
N THR A 217 17.91 5.28 14.94
CA THR A 217 18.69 4.02 14.98
C THR A 217 20.16 4.22 14.63
N THR A 218 20.51 5.27 13.88
CA THR A 218 21.90 5.57 13.46
C THR A 218 22.68 6.38 14.49
N LYS A 219 22.02 6.99 15.49
CA LYS A 219 22.71 7.72 16.58
C LYS A 219 23.48 6.74 17.45
N PRO A 220 24.82 6.88 17.65
CA PRO A 220 25.56 6.07 18.59
C PRO A 220 24.95 6.26 19.98
N GLN A 221 24.63 5.15 20.67
CA GLN A 221 24.25 5.20 22.08
C GLN A 221 25.45 5.70 22.86
N VAL A 222 25.42 6.96 23.30
CA VAL A 222 26.39 7.49 24.26
C VAL A 222 26.12 6.76 25.58
N THR A 223 26.89 5.72 25.85
CA THR A 223 26.88 5.02 27.14
C THR A 223 27.47 5.98 28.14
N THR A 224 26.65 6.71 28.89
CA THR A 224 27.09 7.45 30.07
C THR A 224 27.44 6.40 31.12
N LYS A 225 28.72 6.05 31.22
CA LYS A 225 29.23 5.35 32.39
C LYS A 225 29.15 6.34 33.55
N ILE A 226 28.26 6.06 34.51
CA ILE A 226 28.27 6.63 35.87
C ILE A 226 29.23 5.83 36.71
#